data_c305d29725aa1f3ffba6b5025dfcdcc6
#
_entry.id   c305d29725aa1f3ffba6b5025dfcdcc6
#
_cell.length_a   1.000
_cell.length_b   1.000
_cell.length_c   1.000
_cell.angle_alpha   90.00
_cell.angle_beta   90.00
_cell.angle_gamma   90.00
#
_symmetry.space_group_name_H-M   'P 1'
#
loop_
_entity.id
_entity.type
_entity.pdbx_description
1 polymer ?
#
loop_
_entity_poly.entity_id
_entity_poly.type
_entity_poly.pdbx_seq_one_letter_code
_entity_poly.pdbx_strand_id
1 'polypeptide(L)'
;MKQIEYNLLEERWVRVRGQDYTVQEVSLPDALLHAHEYRDLAGELPTQDAAMLRLLLAVLHTVFSRVDGNGTPAPFEETDDALIRWEELYRLGHFPEAPIRAYLEQWRDRFWLFHPERPFWQVPEAKIGTEYTASKLNGELSESSNKLRLFSSYAGEGKEGLTYAQAARWLLSVNGYDDTSAKPKGKGLPSVGAGWLGKLGYIQAQGSNLFETLMLNLTLLKDGVELWGENHPCWELEQPHSAERTEIALPDNPAQLLTLQSRRLLLDREGEIVTGFSLLGGDFFPRENAFAEQMTVWRDPDAQKSKKTGQVTFVPSRHDPAKQFWREFPSVFCEEGESVRKPGVVRWVEMLQNDPDCPLERKRLIRFAISGMKYGDKDFFVNDSFSDSLTFQATLLGELGRRWTVPIRDEIGRCEQAAQCVGRLAWELSLAAGDKNDTTAESARTQFYFTIDQPFRLWLQSIDPETDKLDEKADEWQEKARKLAAELGRQMVERAGNAAFVGHRVEVKTGGKKDEKKTVLYTAPKAYNSFLYNLRKLYPKKEGGTA
;
A
#
# COMPACT_ATOMS: atom_id res chain seq x y z
N MET A 1 -41.27 -3.43 1.36
CA MET A 1 -39.92 -3.60 0.76
C MET A 1 -39.60 -5.08 0.70
N LYS A 2 -38.95 -5.56 -0.38
CA LYS A 2 -38.42 -6.91 -0.42
C LYS A 2 -37.37 -7.04 0.67
N GLN A 3 -37.44 -8.10 1.49
CA GLN A 3 -36.46 -8.32 2.56
C GLN A 3 -35.14 -8.87 2.00
N ILE A 4 -35.17 -9.58 0.88
CA ILE A 4 -34.02 -10.15 0.16
C ILE A 4 -33.89 -9.45 -1.18
N GLU A 5 -32.74 -8.81 -1.42
CA GLU A 5 -32.56 -7.98 -2.59
C GLU A 5 -31.07 -7.76 -2.90
N TYR A 6 -30.74 -7.63 -4.20
CA TYR A 6 -29.44 -7.34 -4.74
C TYR A 6 -28.39 -8.43 -4.50
N ASN A 7 -28.39 -9.46 -5.36
CA ASN A 7 -27.40 -10.54 -5.30
C ASN A 7 -26.11 -10.13 -6.00
N LEU A 8 -25.01 -10.09 -5.27
CA LEU A 8 -23.70 -9.65 -5.75
C LEU A 8 -23.05 -10.59 -6.78
N LEU A 9 -23.61 -11.80 -6.99
CA LEU A 9 -23.19 -12.71 -8.05
C LEU A 9 -23.91 -12.42 -9.38
N GLU A 10 -25.03 -11.70 -9.36
CA GLU A 10 -25.86 -11.40 -10.53
C GLU A 10 -25.79 -9.92 -10.91
N GLU A 11 -25.80 -9.07 -9.91
CA GLU A 11 -25.85 -7.62 -10.09
C GLU A 11 -24.47 -7.03 -10.39
N ARG A 12 -24.47 -5.92 -11.14
CA ARG A 12 -23.24 -5.21 -11.52
C ARG A 12 -22.83 -4.25 -10.43
N TRP A 13 -21.67 -4.45 -9.83
CA TRP A 13 -21.17 -3.61 -8.73
C TRP A 13 -19.65 -3.50 -8.63
N VAL A 14 -18.90 -4.46 -9.20
CA VAL A 14 -17.43 -4.41 -9.24
C VAL A 14 -17.03 -3.50 -10.39
N ARG A 15 -16.31 -2.43 -10.10
CA ARG A 15 -15.79 -1.51 -11.12
C ARG A 15 -14.48 -2.00 -11.68
N VAL A 16 -14.42 -2.16 -12.99
CA VAL A 16 -13.25 -2.59 -13.75
C VAL A 16 -12.95 -1.59 -14.85
N ARG A 17 -11.70 -1.54 -15.28
CA ARG A 17 -11.23 -0.76 -16.41
C ARG A 17 -10.90 -1.67 -17.57
N GLY A 18 -11.52 -1.44 -18.72
CA GLY A 18 -11.20 -2.11 -19.98
C GLY A 18 -9.82 -1.74 -20.53
N GLN A 19 -9.35 -2.46 -21.53
CA GLN A 19 -8.09 -2.17 -22.22
C GLN A 19 -8.12 -0.81 -22.94
N ASP A 20 -9.30 -0.33 -23.31
CA ASP A 20 -9.58 0.99 -23.90
C ASP A 20 -9.70 2.12 -22.84
N TYR A 21 -9.42 1.82 -21.56
CA TYR A 21 -9.57 2.70 -20.40
C TYR A 21 -11.02 3.08 -20.03
N THR A 22 -12.01 2.51 -20.67
CA THR A 22 -13.40 2.67 -20.22
C THR A 22 -13.62 2.00 -18.88
N VAL A 23 -14.44 2.61 -18.03
CA VAL A 23 -14.81 2.06 -16.72
C VAL A 23 -16.23 1.54 -16.80
N GLN A 24 -16.43 0.31 -16.34
CA GLN A 24 -17.74 -0.33 -16.30
C GLN A 24 -17.95 -1.07 -14.97
N GLU A 25 -19.20 -1.32 -14.62
CA GLU A 25 -19.57 -2.18 -13.52
C GLU A 25 -19.94 -3.57 -14.04
N VAL A 26 -19.42 -4.61 -13.39
CA VAL A 26 -19.63 -6.01 -13.70
C VAL A 26 -20.03 -6.79 -12.44
N SER A 27 -20.53 -8.01 -12.59
CA SER A 27 -20.81 -8.89 -11.44
C SER A 27 -19.51 -9.44 -10.83
N LEU A 28 -19.58 -10.00 -9.63
CA LEU A 28 -18.42 -10.63 -9.00
C LEU A 28 -17.86 -11.81 -9.83
N PRO A 29 -18.70 -12.75 -10.36
CA PRO A 29 -18.22 -13.78 -11.26
C PRO A 29 -17.58 -13.22 -12.54
N ASP A 30 -18.17 -12.21 -13.16
CA ASP A 30 -17.62 -11.61 -14.38
C ASP A 30 -16.27 -10.95 -14.13
N ALA A 31 -16.08 -10.29 -12.97
CA ALA A 31 -14.79 -9.70 -12.60
C ALA A 31 -13.67 -10.75 -12.51
N LEU A 32 -13.99 -11.99 -12.13
CA LEU A 32 -13.05 -13.10 -12.07
C LEU A 32 -12.87 -13.77 -13.43
N LEU A 33 -13.95 -14.15 -14.08
CA LEU A 33 -13.91 -14.98 -15.30
C LEU A 33 -13.39 -14.21 -16.52
N HIS A 34 -13.65 -12.90 -16.58
CA HIS A 34 -13.15 -12.00 -17.62
C HIS A 34 -11.98 -11.13 -17.17
N ALA A 35 -11.31 -11.50 -16.06
CA ALA A 35 -10.18 -10.73 -15.51
C ALA A 35 -9.05 -10.47 -16.54
N HIS A 36 -8.86 -11.37 -17.49
CA HIS A 36 -7.87 -11.24 -18.56
C HIS A 36 -8.23 -10.16 -19.61
N GLU A 37 -9.49 -9.78 -19.72
CA GLU A 37 -9.98 -8.72 -20.59
C GLU A 37 -9.89 -7.33 -19.94
N TYR A 38 -9.84 -7.27 -18.63
CA TYR A 38 -9.77 -6.02 -17.88
C TYR A 38 -8.32 -5.64 -17.59
N ARG A 39 -8.03 -4.35 -17.72
CA ARG A 39 -6.71 -3.80 -17.37
C ARG A 39 -6.49 -3.82 -15.87
N ASP A 40 -7.48 -3.37 -15.08
CA ASP A 40 -7.36 -3.22 -13.63
C ASP A 40 -8.76 -3.01 -12.98
N LEU A 41 -8.81 -3.02 -11.67
CA LEU A 41 -9.93 -2.48 -10.90
C LEU A 41 -9.98 -0.95 -11.06
N ALA A 42 -11.16 -0.36 -10.87
CA ALA A 42 -11.40 1.07 -11.07
C ALA A 42 -12.42 1.65 -10.08
N GLY A 43 -12.28 1.31 -8.81
CA GLY A 43 -13.06 1.88 -7.71
C GLY A 43 -12.92 3.40 -7.58
N GLU A 44 -13.64 3.96 -6.63
CA GLU A 44 -13.61 5.40 -6.36
C GLU A 44 -12.27 5.86 -5.74
N LEU A 45 -11.60 4.94 -5.02
CA LEU A 45 -10.29 5.18 -4.41
C LEU A 45 -9.38 3.95 -4.58
N PRO A 46 -8.05 4.12 -4.64
CA PRO A 46 -7.09 2.99 -4.66
C PRO A 46 -7.21 2.05 -3.45
N THR A 47 -7.64 2.57 -2.31
CA THR A 47 -7.90 1.77 -1.10
C THR A 47 -9.18 0.94 -1.21
N GLN A 48 -10.16 1.39 -1.98
CA GLN A 48 -11.35 0.59 -2.32
C GLN A 48 -10.96 -0.56 -3.26
N ASP A 49 -10.07 -0.32 -4.23
CA ASP A 49 -9.53 -1.36 -5.12
C ASP A 49 -8.74 -2.41 -4.33
N ALA A 50 -7.96 -2.00 -3.31
CA ALA A 50 -7.26 -2.93 -2.43
C ALA A 50 -8.22 -3.85 -1.66
N ALA A 51 -9.33 -3.32 -1.14
CA ALA A 51 -10.35 -4.12 -0.46
C ALA A 51 -11.07 -5.07 -1.44
N MET A 52 -11.37 -4.61 -2.65
CA MET A 52 -11.97 -5.43 -3.71
C MET A 52 -11.04 -6.54 -4.17
N LEU A 53 -9.75 -6.24 -4.40
CA LEU A 53 -8.75 -7.23 -4.79
C LEU A 53 -8.68 -8.37 -3.76
N ARG A 54 -8.72 -8.03 -2.46
CA ARG A 54 -8.71 -9.02 -1.38
C ARG A 54 -9.94 -9.91 -1.39
N LEU A 55 -11.12 -9.38 -1.71
CA LEU A 55 -12.33 -10.19 -1.89
C LEU A 55 -12.17 -11.19 -3.04
N LEU A 56 -11.70 -10.73 -4.20
CA LEU A 56 -11.46 -11.59 -5.36
C LEU A 56 -10.43 -12.68 -5.05
N LEU A 57 -9.34 -12.32 -4.38
CA LEU A 57 -8.32 -13.26 -3.93
C LEU A 57 -8.88 -14.29 -2.93
N ALA A 58 -9.77 -13.89 -2.01
CA ALA A 58 -10.38 -14.83 -1.08
C ALA A 58 -11.19 -15.91 -1.78
N VAL A 59 -11.93 -15.57 -2.84
CA VAL A 59 -12.61 -16.55 -3.70
C VAL A 59 -11.60 -17.48 -4.35
N LEU A 60 -10.56 -16.94 -4.99
CA LEU A 60 -9.55 -17.73 -5.71
C LEU A 60 -8.76 -18.66 -4.77
N HIS A 61 -8.33 -18.17 -3.60
CA HIS A 61 -7.68 -19.00 -2.59
C HIS A 61 -8.57 -20.17 -2.14
N THR A 62 -9.85 -19.89 -1.91
CA THR A 62 -10.79 -20.91 -1.46
C THR A 62 -11.03 -21.97 -2.54
N VAL A 63 -11.26 -21.54 -3.78
CA VAL A 63 -11.52 -22.47 -4.89
C VAL A 63 -10.28 -23.30 -5.19
N PHE A 64 -9.15 -22.65 -5.47
CA PHE A 64 -7.99 -23.35 -6.01
C PHE A 64 -7.08 -24.01 -4.97
N SER A 65 -7.35 -23.87 -3.70
CA SER A 65 -6.77 -24.75 -2.67
C SER A 65 -7.51 -26.07 -2.50
N ARG A 66 -8.75 -26.17 -3.04
CA ARG A 66 -9.63 -27.36 -2.86
C ARG A 66 -9.76 -28.19 -4.12
N VAL A 67 -9.75 -27.55 -5.29
CA VAL A 67 -9.98 -28.22 -6.59
C VAL A 67 -8.94 -27.80 -7.62
N ASP A 68 -8.75 -28.64 -8.64
CA ASP A 68 -7.95 -28.33 -9.83
C ASP A 68 -8.69 -27.39 -10.82
N GLY A 69 -8.04 -27.07 -11.93
CA GLY A 69 -8.63 -26.24 -13.00
C GLY A 69 -9.89 -26.84 -13.66
N ASN A 70 -10.13 -28.15 -13.49
CA ASN A 70 -11.32 -28.84 -14.01
C ASN A 70 -12.43 -28.94 -12.95
N GLY A 71 -12.17 -28.53 -11.70
CA GLY A 71 -13.10 -28.65 -10.59
C GLY A 71 -13.05 -30.01 -9.88
N THR A 72 -12.03 -30.83 -10.15
CA THR A 72 -11.82 -32.10 -9.44
C THR A 72 -11.18 -31.83 -8.07
N PRO A 73 -11.65 -32.46 -6.97
CA PRO A 73 -11.04 -32.31 -5.66
C PRO A 73 -9.55 -32.69 -5.68
N ALA A 74 -8.70 -31.74 -5.34
CA ALA A 74 -7.25 -31.88 -5.32
C ALA A 74 -6.64 -30.89 -4.32
N PRO A 75 -6.85 -31.09 -2.98
CA PRO A 75 -6.24 -30.28 -1.96
C PRO A 75 -4.70 -30.43 -1.99
N PHE A 76 -3.99 -29.43 -1.50
CA PHE A 76 -2.52 -29.47 -1.45
C PHE A 76 -2.07 -30.40 -0.30
N GLU A 77 -1.20 -31.35 -0.60
CA GLU A 77 -0.53 -32.20 0.38
C GLU A 77 0.91 -31.77 0.62
N GLU A 78 1.56 -31.24 -0.45
CA GLU A 78 2.94 -30.75 -0.44
C GLU A 78 3.01 -29.35 -1.09
N THR A 79 4.13 -28.66 -0.87
CA THR A 79 4.35 -27.29 -1.43
C THR A 79 4.35 -27.27 -2.95
N ASP A 80 4.85 -28.35 -3.56
CA ASP A 80 4.91 -28.48 -5.01
C ASP A 80 3.52 -28.52 -5.65
N ASP A 81 2.51 -29.09 -4.97
CA ASP A 81 1.14 -29.09 -5.47
C ASP A 81 0.60 -27.68 -5.66
N ALA A 82 0.94 -26.76 -4.74
CA ALA A 82 0.54 -25.37 -4.82
C ALA A 82 1.24 -24.64 -5.97
N LEU A 83 2.52 -24.93 -6.22
CA LEU A 83 3.27 -24.33 -7.33
C LEU A 83 2.75 -24.84 -8.67
N ILE A 84 2.59 -26.15 -8.82
CA ILE A 84 2.01 -26.76 -10.04
C ILE A 84 0.63 -26.17 -10.32
N ARG A 85 -0.22 -26.04 -9.31
CA ARG A 85 -1.56 -25.44 -9.45
C ARG A 85 -1.48 -23.99 -9.93
N TRP A 86 -0.59 -23.19 -9.34
CA TRP A 86 -0.40 -21.81 -9.75
C TRP A 86 0.06 -21.71 -11.21
N GLU A 87 1.04 -22.56 -11.60
CA GLU A 87 1.54 -22.59 -12.97
C GLU A 87 0.49 -23.01 -13.99
N GLU A 88 -0.28 -24.06 -13.70
CA GLU A 88 -1.39 -24.51 -14.53
C GLU A 88 -2.40 -23.39 -14.78
N LEU A 89 -2.83 -22.70 -13.72
CA LEU A 89 -3.74 -21.56 -13.83
C LEU A 89 -3.14 -20.41 -14.65
N TYR A 90 -1.86 -20.10 -14.42
CA TYR A 90 -1.21 -19.02 -15.13
C TYR A 90 -1.06 -19.32 -16.65
N ARG A 91 -0.74 -20.57 -17.01
CA ARG A 91 -0.64 -21.01 -18.41
C ARG A 91 -1.96 -20.97 -19.16
N LEU A 92 -3.11 -21.08 -18.48
CA LEU A 92 -4.42 -20.89 -19.11
C LEU A 92 -4.63 -19.45 -19.60
N GLY A 93 -4.02 -18.47 -18.97
CA GLY A 93 -4.19 -17.05 -19.28
C GLY A 93 -5.54 -16.46 -18.87
N HIS A 94 -6.41 -17.24 -18.24
CA HIS A 94 -7.71 -16.85 -17.69
C HIS A 94 -8.10 -17.84 -16.57
N PHE A 95 -9.01 -17.43 -15.68
CA PHE A 95 -9.52 -18.35 -14.65
C PHE A 95 -10.55 -19.34 -15.25
N PRO A 96 -10.45 -20.64 -14.85
CA PRO A 96 -11.43 -21.64 -15.31
C PRO A 96 -12.82 -21.37 -14.74
N GLU A 97 -13.82 -21.37 -15.63
CA GLU A 97 -15.19 -20.98 -15.31
C GLU A 97 -15.89 -21.99 -14.39
N ALA A 98 -15.76 -23.30 -14.69
CA ALA A 98 -16.53 -24.34 -14.02
C ALA A 98 -16.31 -24.39 -12.49
N PRO A 99 -15.09 -24.42 -11.96
CA PRO A 99 -14.87 -24.48 -10.51
C PRO A 99 -15.31 -23.20 -9.79
N ILE A 100 -15.10 -22.02 -10.39
CA ILE A 100 -15.50 -20.74 -9.79
C ILE A 100 -17.03 -20.65 -9.72
N ARG A 101 -17.73 -20.95 -10.83
CA ARG A 101 -19.20 -20.89 -10.83
C ARG A 101 -19.80 -21.93 -9.87
N ALA A 102 -19.28 -23.16 -9.85
CA ALA A 102 -19.77 -24.18 -8.94
C ALA A 102 -19.63 -23.76 -7.47
N TYR A 103 -18.49 -23.19 -7.10
CA TYR A 103 -18.26 -22.68 -5.76
C TYR A 103 -19.18 -21.50 -5.41
N LEU A 104 -19.26 -20.48 -6.27
CA LEU A 104 -20.08 -19.30 -6.01
C LEU A 104 -21.57 -19.65 -5.96
N GLU A 105 -22.06 -20.56 -6.82
CA GLU A 105 -23.45 -21.03 -6.81
C GLU A 105 -23.77 -21.81 -5.53
N GLN A 106 -22.86 -22.62 -5.03
CA GLN A 106 -23.01 -23.31 -3.73
C GLN A 106 -23.28 -22.32 -2.59
N TRP A 107 -22.66 -21.15 -2.63
CA TRP A 107 -22.78 -20.13 -1.58
C TRP A 107 -23.67 -18.94 -1.99
N ARG A 108 -24.42 -19.05 -3.08
CA ARG A 108 -25.24 -17.99 -3.66
C ARG A 108 -26.10 -17.25 -2.63
N ASP A 109 -26.68 -17.94 -1.70
CA ASP A 109 -27.55 -17.38 -0.65
C ASP A 109 -26.78 -16.50 0.38
N ARG A 110 -25.44 -16.51 0.34
CA ARG A 110 -24.59 -15.67 1.18
C ARG A 110 -24.17 -14.34 0.52
N PHE A 111 -24.52 -14.15 -0.75
CA PHE A 111 -24.13 -12.96 -1.53
C PHE A 111 -25.26 -11.96 -1.74
N TRP A 112 -26.31 -12.04 -0.93
CA TRP A 112 -27.36 -11.01 -0.91
C TRP A 112 -26.88 -9.78 -0.12
N LEU A 113 -26.84 -8.59 -0.76
CA LEU A 113 -26.48 -7.34 -0.07
C LEU A 113 -27.48 -7.04 1.06
N PHE A 114 -28.77 -7.30 0.79
CA PHE A 114 -29.85 -7.20 1.78
C PHE A 114 -30.48 -8.57 2.00
N HIS A 115 -30.36 -9.05 3.22
CA HIS A 115 -30.98 -10.29 3.69
C HIS A 115 -31.29 -10.12 5.19
N PRO A 116 -32.45 -10.57 5.69
CA PRO A 116 -32.85 -10.35 7.09
C PRO A 116 -31.93 -11.02 8.11
N GLU A 117 -31.37 -12.17 7.77
CA GLU A 117 -30.57 -12.97 8.69
C GLU A 117 -29.08 -13.01 8.33
N ARG A 118 -28.74 -13.00 7.03
CA ARG A 118 -27.39 -13.25 6.52
C ARG A 118 -27.01 -12.33 5.37
N PRO A 119 -27.02 -10.99 5.60
CA PRO A 119 -26.60 -10.06 4.57
C PRO A 119 -25.11 -10.17 4.32
N PHE A 120 -24.69 -10.08 3.05
CA PHE A 120 -23.29 -10.20 2.65
C PHE A 120 -22.40 -9.21 3.40
N TRP A 121 -21.36 -9.73 4.05
CA TRP A 121 -20.35 -8.96 4.80
C TRP A 121 -20.91 -8.10 5.94
N GLN A 122 -22.12 -8.32 6.35
CA GLN A 122 -22.84 -7.54 7.36
C GLN A 122 -23.28 -8.40 8.53
N VAL A 123 -23.60 -7.76 9.63
CA VAL A 123 -24.04 -8.40 10.87
C VAL A 123 -25.37 -7.77 11.30
N PRO A 124 -26.51 -8.48 11.26
CA PRO A 124 -27.81 -7.93 11.62
C PRO A 124 -27.86 -7.32 13.04
N GLU A 125 -27.16 -7.92 14.00
CA GLU A 125 -27.07 -7.41 15.36
C GLU A 125 -26.32 -6.08 15.46
N ALA A 126 -25.57 -5.65 14.43
CA ALA A 126 -24.87 -4.37 14.41
C ALA A 126 -25.82 -3.16 14.45
N LYS A 127 -27.13 -3.36 14.28
CA LYS A 127 -28.17 -2.35 14.46
C LYS A 127 -28.12 -1.64 15.81
N ILE A 128 -27.53 -2.25 16.84
CA ILE A 128 -27.34 -1.62 18.16
C ILE A 128 -26.11 -0.70 18.20
N GLY A 129 -25.35 -0.61 17.12
CA GLY A 129 -24.13 0.18 16.99
C GLY A 129 -24.39 1.67 16.88
N THR A 130 -23.35 2.42 16.55
CA THR A 130 -23.47 3.84 16.25
C THR A 130 -24.00 4.00 14.82
N GLU A 131 -25.07 4.76 14.68
CA GLU A 131 -25.67 5.07 13.38
C GLU A 131 -24.91 6.20 12.69
N TYR A 132 -24.67 6.04 11.41
CA TYR A 132 -24.02 7.01 10.52
C TYR A 132 -24.81 7.15 9.22
N THR A 133 -24.72 8.32 8.60
CA THR A 133 -25.29 8.59 7.28
C THR A 133 -24.43 8.00 6.15
N ALA A 134 -24.97 7.93 4.94
CA ALA A 134 -24.25 7.53 3.74
C ALA A 134 -23.00 8.38 3.49
N SER A 135 -23.00 9.64 3.89
CA SER A 135 -21.83 10.54 3.79
C SER A 135 -20.62 10.06 4.61
N LYS A 136 -20.83 9.35 5.72
CA LYS A 136 -19.73 8.70 6.46
C LYS A 136 -19.29 7.42 5.73
N LEU A 137 -20.21 6.66 5.15
CA LEU A 137 -19.91 5.42 4.42
C LEU A 137 -19.01 5.70 3.21
N ASN A 138 -19.34 6.72 2.42
CA ASN A 138 -18.58 7.09 1.21
C ASN A 138 -17.38 8.02 1.49
N GLY A 139 -17.05 8.26 2.76
CA GLY A 139 -15.91 9.06 3.16
C GLY A 139 -16.04 10.57 2.96
N GLU A 140 -17.24 11.10 2.69
CA GLU A 140 -17.51 12.55 2.61
C GLU A 140 -17.45 13.25 3.97
N LEU A 141 -17.78 12.54 5.04
CA LEU A 141 -17.60 12.99 6.40
C LEU A 141 -16.33 12.39 7.01
N SER A 142 -15.38 13.22 7.37
CA SER A 142 -14.10 12.77 7.93
C SER A 142 -14.13 12.60 9.44
N GLU A 143 -15.02 13.27 10.15
CA GLU A 143 -15.14 13.23 11.60
C GLU A 143 -16.61 13.13 12.01
N SER A 144 -16.93 12.09 12.75
CA SER A 144 -18.24 11.71 13.33
C SER A 144 -19.51 12.40 12.78
N SER A 145 -19.70 13.61 12.58
CA SER A 145 -20.87 14.25 11.95
C SER A 145 -20.63 15.69 11.51
N ASN A 146 -19.41 16.21 11.70
CA ASN A 146 -19.25 17.66 11.72
C ASN A 146 -18.29 18.24 10.68
N LYS A 147 -17.49 17.44 9.97
CA LYS A 147 -16.52 17.98 9.00
C LYS A 147 -16.72 17.37 7.62
N LEU A 148 -17.38 18.13 6.76
CA LEU A 148 -17.46 17.84 5.33
C LEU A 148 -16.10 18.03 4.67
N ARG A 149 -15.76 17.16 3.70
CA ARG A 149 -14.61 17.38 2.82
C ARG A 149 -14.85 18.62 1.97
N LEU A 150 -13.79 19.44 1.80
CA LEU A 150 -13.83 20.61 0.91
C LEU A 150 -13.98 20.22 -0.56
N PHE A 151 -13.40 19.08 -0.94
CA PHE A 151 -13.47 18.51 -2.29
C PHE A 151 -14.10 17.13 -2.20
N SER A 152 -15.24 16.96 -2.83
CA SER A 152 -16.03 15.75 -2.84
C SER A 152 -16.10 15.17 -4.24
N SER A 153 -16.05 13.84 -4.35
CA SER A 153 -16.34 13.11 -5.59
C SER A 153 -17.82 13.04 -5.89
N TYR A 154 -18.66 13.37 -4.92
CA TYR A 154 -20.13 13.33 -5.01
C TYR A 154 -20.71 14.73 -5.00
N ALA A 155 -21.81 14.95 -5.75
CA ALA A 155 -22.53 16.22 -5.82
C ALA A 155 -24.02 16.02 -5.55
N GLY A 156 -24.67 17.04 -4.96
CA GLY A 156 -26.11 17.04 -4.71
C GLY A 156 -26.59 15.85 -3.87
N GLU A 157 -27.65 15.19 -4.33
CA GLU A 157 -28.25 14.04 -3.66
C GLU A 157 -27.32 12.83 -3.53
N GLY A 158 -26.31 12.71 -4.39
CA GLY A 158 -25.29 11.65 -4.32
C GLY A 158 -24.43 11.68 -3.06
N LYS A 159 -24.49 12.77 -2.26
CA LYS A 159 -23.82 12.85 -0.96
C LYS A 159 -24.66 12.21 0.17
N GLU A 160 -25.95 12.19 0.03
CA GLU A 160 -26.91 11.77 1.06
C GLU A 160 -27.37 10.32 0.86
N GLY A 161 -27.18 9.76 -0.32
CA GLY A 161 -27.57 8.40 -0.65
C GLY A 161 -26.63 7.74 -1.64
N LEU A 162 -26.51 6.42 -1.56
CA LEU A 162 -25.70 5.60 -2.43
C LEU A 162 -26.56 4.58 -3.14
N THR A 163 -26.23 4.28 -4.41
CA THR A 163 -26.76 3.10 -5.08
C THR A 163 -26.29 1.82 -4.37
N TYR A 164 -26.98 0.72 -4.57
CA TYR A 164 -26.59 -0.56 -3.98
C TYR A 164 -25.18 -1.00 -4.41
N ALA A 165 -24.82 -0.76 -5.69
CA ALA A 165 -23.49 -1.02 -6.20
C ALA A 165 -22.40 -0.21 -5.47
N GLN A 166 -22.62 1.09 -5.29
CA GLN A 166 -21.72 1.96 -4.53
C GLN A 166 -21.59 1.50 -3.07
N ALA A 167 -22.74 1.24 -2.42
CA ALA A 167 -22.76 0.81 -1.02
C ALA A 167 -22.03 -0.52 -0.80
N ALA A 168 -22.15 -1.47 -1.73
CA ALA A 168 -21.42 -2.73 -1.66
C ALA A 168 -19.90 -2.54 -1.72
N ARG A 169 -19.40 -1.66 -2.58
CA ARG A 169 -17.96 -1.32 -2.65
C ARG A 169 -17.48 -0.63 -1.37
N TRP A 170 -18.24 0.36 -0.90
CA TRP A 170 -17.89 1.09 0.31
C TRP A 170 -17.99 0.25 1.58
N LEU A 171 -18.90 -0.73 1.63
CA LEU A 171 -19.00 -1.70 2.72
C LEU A 171 -17.67 -2.43 2.97
N LEU A 172 -17.02 -2.93 1.90
CA LEU A 172 -15.72 -3.57 1.98
C LEU A 172 -14.63 -2.59 2.42
N SER A 173 -14.63 -1.39 1.83
CA SER A 173 -13.65 -0.35 2.13
C SER A 173 -13.74 0.09 3.59
N VAL A 174 -14.94 0.38 4.10
CA VAL A 174 -15.14 0.79 5.50
C VAL A 174 -14.74 -0.32 6.46
N ASN A 175 -15.08 -1.57 6.17
CA ASN A 175 -14.65 -2.69 7.00
C ASN A 175 -13.12 -2.70 7.19
N GLY A 176 -12.38 -2.48 6.11
CA GLY A 176 -10.91 -2.50 6.12
C GLY A 176 -10.25 -1.24 6.65
N TYR A 177 -10.79 -0.07 6.35
CA TYR A 177 -10.11 1.22 6.53
C TYR A 177 -10.79 2.20 7.50
N ASP A 178 -11.96 1.86 8.09
CA ASP A 178 -12.62 2.76 9.04
C ASP A 178 -11.68 3.23 10.15
N ASP A 179 -11.88 4.45 10.61
CA ASP A 179 -11.14 5.06 11.71
C ASP A 179 -11.52 4.50 13.10
N THR A 180 -11.13 5.16 14.17
CA THR A 180 -11.46 4.75 15.54
C THR A 180 -12.88 5.11 15.97
N SER A 181 -13.76 5.55 15.08
CA SER A 181 -15.12 5.98 15.41
C SER A 181 -16.01 4.82 15.90
N ALA A 182 -15.73 3.61 15.43
CA ALA A 182 -16.43 2.41 15.88
C ALA A 182 -16.22 2.15 17.37
N LYS A 183 -17.30 1.90 18.11
CA LYS A 183 -17.23 1.60 19.54
C LYS A 183 -17.07 0.10 19.77
N PRO A 184 -16.23 -0.32 20.74
CA PRO A 184 -16.19 -1.70 21.14
C PRO A 184 -17.50 -2.08 21.86
N LYS A 185 -18.03 -3.26 21.58
CA LYS A 185 -19.07 -3.89 22.37
C LYS A 185 -18.40 -4.88 23.33
N GLY A 186 -18.49 -4.63 24.63
CA GLY A 186 -17.89 -5.47 25.67
C GLY A 186 -17.01 -4.68 26.66
N LYS A 187 -16.80 -5.21 27.87
CA LYS A 187 -15.96 -4.61 28.89
C LYS A 187 -14.51 -5.10 28.77
N GLY A 188 -13.55 -4.19 29.01
CA GLY A 188 -12.13 -4.56 29.08
C GLY A 188 -11.43 -4.78 27.75
N LEU A 189 -12.10 -4.55 26.61
CA LEU A 189 -11.50 -4.67 25.30
C LEU A 189 -10.62 -3.44 24.99
N PRO A 190 -9.51 -3.63 24.25
CA PRO A 190 -8.67 -2.52 23.81
C PRO A 190 -9.44 -1.59 22.86
N SER A 191 -8.93 -0.37 22.64
CA SER A 191 -9.45 0.54 21.62
C SER A 191 -9.56 -0.16 20.27
N VAL A 192 -10.59 0.15 19.49
CA VAL A 192 -10.82 -0.47 18.18
C VAL A 192 -9.70 -0.12 17.22
N GLY A 193 -9.25 1.13 17.23
CA GLY A 193 -8.25 1.62 16.26
C GLY A 193 -8.78 1.62 14.84
N ALA A 194 -7.93 1.81 13.85
CA ALA A 194 -8.28 1.65 12.44
C ALA A 194 -8.66 0.20 12.10
N GLY A 195 -9.43 -0.01 11.05
CA GLY A 195 -9.68 -1.33 10.47
C GLY A 195 -8.38 -2.03 10.08
N TRP A 196 -8.44 -3.34 9.81
CA TRP A 196 -7.22 -4.12 9.58
C TRP A 196 -6.38 -3.57 8.42
N LEU A 197 -6.97 -3.32 7.25
CA LEU A 197 -6.28 -2.71 6.11
C LEU A 197 -5.69 -1.34 6.44
N GLY A 198 -6.39 -0.56 7.25
CA GLY A 198 -5.89 0.74 7.71
C GLY A 198 -4.68 0.69 8.65
N LYS A 199 -4.29 -0.50 9.14
CA LYS A 199 -3.06 -0.72 9.94
C LYS A 199 -1.87 -1.13 9.09
N LEU A 200 -2.11 -1.54 7.84
CA LEU A 200 -1.09 -2.11 6.96
C LEU A 200 -0.31 -1.02 6.21
N GLY A 201 0.91 -1.33 5.85
CA GLY A 201 1.60 -0.75 4.70
C GLY A 201 1.28 -1.61 3.49
N TYR A 202 0.05 -1.46 2.99
CA TYR A 202 -0.47 -2.32 1.93
C TYR A 202 0.37 -2.26 0.67
N ILE A 203 0.69 -3.43 0.14
CA ILE A 203 1.45 -3.62 -1.10
C ILE A 203 0.87 -4.77 -1.91
N GLN A 204 0.81 -4.60 -3.22
CA GLN A 204 0.40 -5.63 -4.19
C GLN A 204 1.32 -5.62 -5.39
N ALA A 205 1.52 -6.78 -6.02
CA ALA A 205 2.11 -6.88 -7.35
C ALA A 205 1.05 -6.59 -8.41
N GLN A 206 1.39 -5.87 -9.48
CA GLN A 206 0.50 -5.57 -10.60
C GLN A 206 1.02 -6.20 -11.89
N GLY A 207 0.12 -6.88 -12.59
CA GLY A 207 0.33 -7.45 -13.92
C GLY A 207 -0.08 -6.50 -15.05
N SER A 208 -0.09 -7.01 -16.26
CA SER A 208 -0.53 -6.29 -17.48
C SER A 208 -2.05 -6.18 -17.56
N ASN A 209 -2.77 -7.07 -16.89
CA ASN A 209 -4.22 -7.11 -16.77
C ASN A 209 -4.64 -7.58 -15.35
N LEU A 210 -5.93 -7.58 -15.08
CA LEU A 210 -6.46 -7.97 -13.76
C LEU A 210 -6.19 -9.46 -13.45
N PHE A 211 -6.21 -10.35 -14.46
CA PHE A 211 -5.87 -11.76 -14.28
C PHE A 211 -4.43 -11.92 -13.77
N GLU A 212 -3.44 -11.31 -14.44
CA GLU A 212 -2.05 -11.35 -13.97
C GLU A 212 -1.90 -10.72 -12.59
N THR A 213 -2.59 -9.60 -12.33
CA THR A 213 -2.59 -8.95 -11.00
C THR A 213 -3.09 -9.92 -9.94
N LEU A 214 -4.21 -10.61 -10.18
CA LEU A 214 -4.74 -11.62 -9.25
C LEU A 214 -3.76 -12.78 -9.09
N MET A 215 -3.22 -13.32 -10.16
CA MET A 215 -2.26 -14.43 -10.11
C MET A 215 -0.98 -14.08 -9.33
N LEU A 216 -0.41 -12.89 -9.54
CA LEU A 216 0.79 -12.45 -8.81
C LEU A 216 0.56 -12.26 -7.30
N ASN A 217 -0.69 -12.03 -6.87
CA ASN A 217 -1.05 -11.88 -5.47
C ASN A 217 -1.75 -13.13 -4.89
N LEU A 218 -2.00 -14.15 -5.71
CA LEU A 218 -2.53 -15.45 -5.27
C LEU A 218 -1.39 -16.26 -4.65
N THR A 219 -1.05 -15.92 -3.41
CA THR A 219 0.03 -16.52 -2.63
C THR A 219 -0.40 -17.89 -2.09
N LEU A 220 -0.35 -18.93 -2.93
CA LEU A 220 -0.80 -20.28 -2.55
C LEU A 220 0.09 -20.93 -1.49
N LEU A 221 1.28 -20.36 -1.24
CA LEU A 221 2.14 -20.69 -0.10
C LEU A 221 2.38 -19.46 0.76
N LYS A 222 2.43 -19.64 2.07
CA LYS A 222 2.81 -18.61 3.01
C LYS A 222 4.31 -18.32 2.89
N ASP A 223 4.64 -17.06 2.68
CA ASP A 223 6.03 -16.60 2.42
C ASP A 223 6.72 -17.37 1.26
N GLY A 224 5.95 -18.04 0.39
CA GLY A 224 6.46 -18.85 -0.73
C GLY A 224 7.02 -20.23 -0.33
N VAL A 225 6.89 -20.67 0.92
CA VAL A 225 7.57 -21.88 1.41
C VAL A 225 6.72 -22.78 2.33
N GLU A 226 5.61 -22.29 2.88
CA GLU A 226 4.77 -23.05 3.82
C GLU A 226 3.36 -23.24 3.27
N LEU A 227 2.76 -24.41 3.46
CA LEU A 227 1.35 -24.62 3.18
C LEU A 227 0.47 -23.80 4.13
N TRP A 228 -0.67 -23.36 3.61
CA TRP A 228 -1.71 -22.73 4.40
C TRP A 228 -2.59 -23.78 5.10
N GLY A 229 -3.27 -23.36 6.15
CA GLY A 229 -4.42 -24.09 6.68
C GLY A 229 -5.60 -24.09 5.69
N GLU A 230 -6.67 -24.78 6.02
CA GLU A 230 -7.86 -24.86 5.19
C GLU A 230 -8.52 -23.49 5.04
N ASN A 231 -8.81 -23.10 3.81
CA ASN A 231 -9.39 -21.79 3.51
C ASN A 231 -10.88 -21.73 3.88
N HIS A 232 -11.23 -20.77 4.76
CA HIS A 232 -12.59 -20.52 5.24
C HIS A 232 -12.94 -19.04 5.20
N PRO A 233 -13.50 -18.51 4.10
CA PRO A 233 -13.94 -17.12 4.03
C PRO A 233 -15.18 -16.87 4.90
N CYS A 234 -15.44 -15.60 5.24
CA CYS A 234 -16.51 -15.22 6.18
C CYS A 234 -17.93 -15.65 5.74
N TRP A 235 -18.18 -15.83 4.45
CA TRP A 235 -19.50 -16.29 3.95
C TRP A 235 -19.74 -17.78 4.13
N GLU A 236 -18.73 -18.58 4.48
CA GLU A 236 -18.88 -19.99 4.83
C GLU A 236 -19.25 -20.22 6.30
N LEU A 237 -19.24 -19.18 7.13
CA LEU A 237 -19.69 -19.28 8.50
C LEU A 237 -21.15 -19.75 8.59
N GLU A 238 -21.46 -20.70 9.48
CA GLU A 238 -22.83 -21.19 9.68
C GLU A 238 -23.78 -20.07 10.11
N GLN A 239 -23.32 -19.20 11.00
CA GLN A 239 -24.05 -18.05 11.51
C GLN A 239 -23.25 -16.76 11.30
N PRO A 240 -23.92 -15.62 11.07
CA PRO A 240 -23.25 -14.33 11.11
C PRO A 240 -22.60 -14.09 12.47
N HIS A 241 -21.58 -13.25 12.52
CA HIS A 241 -21.03 -12.81 13.79
C HIS A 241 -22.10 -12.11 14.66
N SER A 242 -21.93 -12.18 15.98
CA SER A 242 -22.74 -11.38 16.92
C SER A 242 -22.26 -9.91 16.91
N ALA A 243 -23.00 -9.03 17.59
CA ALA A 243 -22.57 -7.65 17.82
C ALA A 243 -21.30 -7.52 18.68
N GLU A 244 -20.90 -8.61 19.37
CA GLU A 244 -19.74 -8.56 20.25
C GLU A 244 -18.43 -8.56 19.44
N ARG A 245 -17.54 -7.66 19.86
CA ARG A 245 -16.19 -7.63 19.36
C ARG A 245 -15.38 -8.77 19.95
N THR A 246 -14.73 -9.57 19.11
CA THR A 246 -14.06 -10.80 19.55
C THR A 246 -12.55 -10.75 19.22
N GLU A 247 -11.74 -11.12 20.20
CA GLU A 247 -10.34 -11.46 19.96
C GLU A 247 -10.28 -12.89 19.41
N ILE A 248 -9.80 -13.04 18.19
CA ILE A 248 -9.66 -14.30 17.51
C ILE A 248 -8.20 -14.74 17.45
N ALA A 249 -7.95 -16.02 17.22
CA ALA A 249 -6.62 -16.49 16.84
C ALA A 249 -6.21 -15.83 15.50
N LEU A 250 -4.91 -15.64 15.31
CA LEU A 250 -4.40 -15.22 13.99
C LEU A 250 -4.85 -16.24 12.94
N PRO A 251 -5.55 -15.81 11.86
CA PRO A 251 -5.91 -16.71 10.78
C PRO A 251 -4.68 -17.44 10.21
N ASP A 252 -4.80 -18.73 9.99
CA ASP A 252 -3.76 -19.58 9.40
C ASP A 252 -3.94 -19.77 7.90
N ASN A 253 -4.93 -19.11 7.31
CA ASN A 253 -5.28 -19.20 5.91
C ASN A 253 -5.65 -17.84 5.30
N PRO A 254 -5.38 -17.63 3.98
CA PRO A 254 -5.65 -16.35 3.33
C PRO A 254 -7.14 -16.00 3.30
N ALA A 255 -8.05 -16.94 3.01
CA ALA A 255 -9.46 -16.64 2.82
C ALA A 255 -10.08 -16.00 4.08
N GLN A 256 -9.80 -16.55 5.26
CA GLN A 256 -10.26 -15.99 6.52
C GLN A 256 -9.66 -14.60 6.79
N LEU A 257 -8.35 -14.43 6.54
CA LEU A 257 -7.69 -13.16 6.75
C LEU A 257 -8.18 -12.06 5.78
N LEU A 258 -8.30 -12.41 4.49
CA LEU A 258 -8.73 -11.48 3.44
C LEU A 258 -10.19 -11.05 3.62
N THR A 259 -11.00 -11.87 4.30
CA THR A 259 -12.41 -11.60 4.61
C THR A 259 -12.66 -11.25 6.09
N LEU A 260 -11.62 -10.85 6.81
CA LEU A 260 -11.73 -10.46 8.22
C LEU A 260 -12.74 -9.33 8.41
N GLN A 261 -13.77 -9.58 9.20
CA GLN A 261 -14.75 -8.56 9.57
C GLN A 261 -14.26 -7.74 10.78
N SER A 262 -13.29 -6.84 10.54
CA SER A 262 -12.75 -5.94 11.58
C SER A 262 -13.75 -4.89 12.05
N ARG A 263 -14.90 -4.81 11.40
CA ARG A 263 -16.08 -4.01 11.76
C ARG A 263 -17.34 -4.87 11.68
N ARG A 264 -18.29 -4.62 12.56
CA ARG A 264 -19.67 -5.09 12.47
C ARG A 264 -20.47 -3.98 11.83
N LEU A 265 -20.98 -4.21 10.66
CA LEU A 265 -21.70 -3.23 9.83
C LEU A 265 -23.10 -3.74 9.52
N LEU A 266 -24.06 -2.83 9.42
CA LEU A 266 -25.38 -3.09 8.86
C LEU A 266 -25.82 -1.86 8.08
N LEU A 267 -26.13 -2.03 6.79
CA LEU A 267 -26.59 -0.96 5.91
C LEU A 267 -28.06 -0.63 6.19
N ASP A 268 -28.37 0.67 6.20
CA ASP A 268 -29.73 1.20 6.25
C ASP A 268 -30.13 1.75 4.87
N ARG A 269 -31.39 1.54 4.47
CA ARG A 269 -31.89 1.97 3.18
C ARG A 269 -33.30 2.53 3.22
N GLU A 270 -33.57 3.44 2.30
CA GLU A 270 -34.89 3.95 1.98
C GLU A 270 -35.17 3.76 0.48
N GLY A 271 -36.19 2.95 0.14
CA GLY A 271 -36.41 2.57 -1.26
C GLY A 271 -35.23 1.77 -1.84
N GLU A 272 -34.66 2.25 -2.92
CA GLU A 272 -33.51 1.67 -3.63
C GLU A 272 -32.18 2.39 -3.34
N ILE A 273 -32.16 3.22 -2.30
CA ILE A 273 -31.00 4.04 -1.92
C ILE A 273 -30.55 3.66 -0.51
N VAL A 274 -29.25 3.48 -0.34
CA VAL A 274 -28.61 3.33 0.97
C VAL A 274 -28.40 4.72 1.58
N THR A 275 -29.03 4.98 2.71
CA THR A 275 -29.02 6.30 3.39
C THR A 275 -28.10 6.34 4.59
N GLY A 276 -27.68 5.17 5.12
CA GLY A 276 -26.82 5.10 6.27
C GLY A 276 -26.36 3.69 6.61
N PHE A 277 -25.76 3.56 7.76
CA PHE A 277 -25.32 2.28 8.30
C PHE A 277 -25.10 2.36 9.81
N SER A 278 -25.20 1.22 10.46
CA SER A 278 -24.82 1.04 11.86
C SER A 278 -23.43 0.39 11.96
N LEU A 279 -22.63 0.78 12.95
CA LEU A 279 -21.22 0.40 13.06
C LEU A 279 -20.82 0.04 14.49
N LEU A 280 -20.12 -1.08 14.63
CA LEU A 280 -19.42 -1.52 15.84
C LEU A 280 -18.01 -2.04 15.48
N GLY A 281 -17.12 -2.11 16.47
CA GLY A 281 -15.87 -2.85 16.34
C GLY A 281 -16.12 -4.33 16.07
N GLY A 282 -15.29 -4.95 15.25
CA GLY A 282 -15.37 -6.37 14.85
C GLY A 282 -14.21 -7.20 15.39
N ASP A 283 -13.89 -8.28 14.70
CA ASP A 283 -12.82 -9.20 15.09
C ASP A 283 -11.45 -8.53 15.03
N PHE A 284 -10.58 -8.95 15.93
CA PHE A 284 -9.21 -8.50 15.99
C PHE A 284 -8.30 -9.60 16.54
N PHE A 285 -7.02 -9.47 16.26
CA PHE A 285 -5.95 -10.33 16.78
C PHE A 285 -4.69 -9.47 17.05
N PRO A 286 -3.71 -9.97 17.85
CA PRO A 286 -2.43 -9.31 18.04
C PRO A 286 -1.71 -9.11 16.70
N ARG A 287 -1.26 -7.88 16.43
CA ARG A 287 -0.58 -7.53 15.16
C ARG A 287 0.88 -7.96 15.11
N GLU A 288 1.43 -8.32 16.27
CA GLU A 288 2.82 -8.72 16.45
C GLU A 288 3.05 -10.06 15.75
N ASN A 289 4.01 -10.08 14.81
CA ASN A 289 4.36 -11.25 14.00
C ASN A 289 3.18 -11.89 13.25
N ALA A 290 2.18 -11.07 12.87
CA ALA A 290 0.99 -11.53 12.14
C ALA A 290 1.31 -11.89 10.67
N PHE A 291 2.26 -12.80 10.47
CA PHE A 291 2.83 -13.14 9.16
C PHE A 291 1.89 -13.87 8.20
N ALA A 292 0.68 -14.21 8.62
CA ALA A 292 -0.39 -14.59 7.71
C ALA A 292 -0.74 -13.44 6.75
N GLU A 293 -0.51 -12.17 7.15
CA GLU A 293 -0.69 -11.02 6.25
C GLU A 293 0.48 -10.91 5.27
N GLN A 294 0.24 -11.32 4.03
CA GLN A 294 1.25 -11.32 2.98
C GLN A 294 1.39 -9.98 2.26
N MET A 295 0.36 -9.12 2.33
CA MET A 295 0.27 -7.87 1.56
C MET A 295 0.60 -6.64 2.41
N THR A 296 1.66 -6.70 3.21
CA THR A 296 2.08 -5.57 4.06
C THR A 296 3.58 -5.50 4.21
N VAL A 297 4.10 -4.28 4.39
CA VAL A 297 5.48 -4.06 4.86
C VAL A 297 5.56 -4.20 6.37
N TRP A 298 6.73 -4.57 6.86
CA TRP A 298 6.99 -4.85 8.26
C TRP A 298 8.05 -3.92 8.84
N ARG A 299 7.98 -3.68 10.13
CA ARG A 299 9.04 -2.98 10.88
C ARG A 299 9.24 -3.61 12.26
N ASP A 300 10.45 -3.51 12.78
CA ASP A 300 10.73 -3.71 14.20
C ASP A 300 10.37 -2.42 14.96
N PRO A 301 9.35 -2.43 15.83
CA PRO A 301 8.92 -1.24 16.56
C PRO A 301 9.91 -0.83 17.65
N ASP A 302 10.78 -1.73 18.12
CA ASP A 302 11.74 -1.49 19.21
C ASP A 302 13.10 -2.16 18.93
N ALA A 303 13.79 -1.67 17.92
CA ALA A 303 15.10 -2.18 17.52
C ALA A 303 16.15 -2.15 18.66
N GLN A 304 16.01 -1.27 19.65
CA GLN A 304 16.92 -1.24 20.82
C GLN A 304 16.66 -2.41 21.77
N LYS A 305 15.39 -2.76 21.98
CA LYS A 305 15.00 -3.92 22.78
C LYS A 305 15.39 -5.20 22.06
N SER A 306 15.11 -5.30 20.78
CA SER A 306 15.46 -6.45 19.93
C SER A 306 16.96 -6.75 19.96
N LYS A 307 17.81 -5.72 19.85
CA LYS A 307 19.28 -5.86 20.01
C LYS A 307 19.71 -6.37 21.38
N LYS A 308 18.96 -6.04 22.46
CA LYS A 308 19.29 -6.49 23.81
C LYS A 308 18.82 -7.90 24.11
N THR A 309 17.67 -8.29 23.58
CA THR A 309 17.01 -9.58 23.88
C THR A 309 17.36 -10.66 22.87
N GLY A 310 17.89 -10.31 21.69
CA GLY A 310 18.07 -11.23 20.56
C GLY A 310 16.75 -11.69 19.92
N GLN A 311 15.62 -11.10 20.31
CA GLN A 311 14.31 -11.42 19.76
C GLN A 311 13.72 -10.23 19.04
N VAL A 312 13.53 -10.35 17.72
CA VAL A 312 12.90 -9.34 16.88
C VAL A 312 11.40 -9.62 16.83
N THR A 313 10.62 -8.56 17.05
CA THR A 313 9.16 -8.60 16.90
C THR A 313 8.77 -7.67 15.77
N PHE A 314 8.06 -8.17 14.78
CA PHE A 314 7.62 -7.38 13.64
C PHE A 314 6.16 -6.95 13.81
N VAL A 315 5.87 -5.73 13.37
CA VAL A 315 4.49 -5.22 13.23
C VAL A 315 4.30 -4.64 11.83
N PRO A 316 3.06 -4.63 11.29
CA PRO A 316 2.77 -3.92 10.05
C PRO A 316 3.21 -2.45 10.13
N SER A 317 3.77 -1.93 9.05
CA SER A 317 4.27 -0.56 8.97
C SER A 317 3.54 0.20 7.88
N ARG A 318 2.72 1.18 8.24
CA ARG A 318 2.09 2.07 7.26
C ARG A 318 3.14 2.80 6.43
N HIS A 319 2.85 3.00 5.15
CA HIS A 319 3.65 3.88 4.31
C HIS A 319 3.50 5.34 4.74
N ASP A 320 4.55 6.10 4.54
CA ASP A 320 4.54 7.55 4.76
C ASP A 320 4.13 8.25 3.45
N PRO A 321 2.95 8.89 3.38
CA PRO A 321 2.48 9.55 2.16
C PRO A 321 3.36 10.73 1.71
N ALA A 322 4.27 11.22 2.57
CA ALA A 322 5.24 12.25 2.22
C ALA A 322 6.50 11.68 1.55
N LYS A 323 6.63 10.37 1.46
CA LYS A 323 7.77 9.70 0.83
C LYS A 323 7.36 9.04 -0.47
N GLN A 324 8.19 9.19 -1.49
CA GLN A 324 8.10 8.43 -2.74
C GLN A 324 8.44 6.95 -2.46
N PHE A 325 7.70 6.03 -3.05
CA PHE A 325 7.82 4.60 -2.76
C PHE A 325 9.22 4.02 -3.02
N TRP A 326 9.94 4.52 -4.02
CA TRP A 326 11.31 4.07 -4.29
C TRP A 326 12.28 4.29 -3.10
N ARG A 327 11.99 5.24 -2.20
CA ARG A 327 12.79 5.48 -0.98
C ARG A 327 12.62 4.37 0.06
N GLU A 328 11.57 3.59 -0.05
CA GLU A 328 11.30 2.41 0.79
C GLU A 328 11.86 1.11 0.18
N PHE A 329 12.48 1.16 -1.02
CA PHE A 329 13.03 0.00 -1.71
C PHE A 329 13.86 -0.91 -0.80
N PRO A 330 14.79 -0.40 0.05
CA PRO A 330 15.59 -1.27 0.92
C PRO A 330 14.76 -2.06 1.94
N SER A 331 13.70 -1.46 2.49
CA SER A 331 12.86 -2.11 3.51
C SER A 331 11.82 -3.05 2.93
N VAL A 332 11.51 -2.93 1.64
CA VAL A 332 10.46 -3.71 0.96
C VAL A 332 11.05 -4.86 0.16
N PHE A 333 12.16 -4.63 -0.57
CA PHE A 333 12.69 -5.57 -1.55
C PHE A 333 14.04 -6.19 -1.17
N CYS A 334 14.68 -5.70 -0.08
CA CYS A 334 15.98 -6.21 0.33
C CYS A 334 15.88 -7.02 1.63
N GLU A 335 16.60 -8.14 1.69
CA GLU A 335 16.82 -8.86 2.95
C GLU A 335 18.20 -8.52 3.47
N GLU A 336 18.30 -7.66 4.46
CA GLU A 336 19.56 -7.41 5.15
C GLU A 336 19.32 -7.21 6.64
N GLY A 337 19.82 -8.18 7.40
CA GLY A 337 19.82 -8.14 8.86
C GLY A 337 18.52 -8.62 9.50
N GLU A 338 18.60 -8.91 10.78
CA GLU A 338 17.53 -9.48 11.59
C GLU A 338 16.32 -8.54 11.78
N SER A 339 16.46 -7.26 11.43
CA SER A 339 15.42 -6.24 11.63
C SER A 339 14.60 -5.90 10.39
N VAL A 340 14.84 -6.58 9.27
CA VAL A 340 14.08 -6.38 8.02
C VAL A 340 13.36 -7.67 7.65
N ARG A 341 12.09 -7.53 7.27
CA ARG A 341 11.28 -8.63 6.75
C ARG A 341 10.56 -8.16 5.48
N LYS A 342 10.81 -8.85 4.38
CA LYS A 342 10.07 -8.62 3.12
C LYS A 342 8.58 -8.93 3.29
N PRO A 343 7.68 -8.21 2.59
CA PRO A 343 6.29 -8.61 2.43
C PRO A 343 6.18 -10.03 1.83
N GLY A 344 5.18 -10.81 2.28
CA GLY A 344 4.99 -12.16 1.77
C GLY A 344 4.73 -12.20 0.26
N VAL A 345 3.97 -11.23 -0.27
CA VAL A 345 3.74 -11.11 -1.74
C VAL A 345 5.04 -10.86 -2.52
N VAL A 346 6.01 -10.14 -1.94
CA VAL A 346 7.32 -9.94 -2.59
C VAL A 346 8.13 -11.25 -2.57
N ARG A 347 8.11 -11.99 -1.46
CA ARG A 347 8.75 -13.32 -1.36
C ARG A 347 8.12 -14.32 -2.33
N TRP A 348 6.79 -14.27 -2.45
CA TRP A 348 6.06 -15.10 -3.40
C TRP A 348 6.52 -14.85 -4.84
N VAL A 349 6.55 -13.58 -5.27
CA VAL A 349 7.02 -13.22 -6.62
C VAL A 349 8.51 -13.55 -6.81
N GLU A 350 9.34 -13.38 -5.77
CA GLU A 350 10.76 -13.79 -5.80
C GLU A 350 10.90 -15.29 -5.99
N MET A 351 10.10 -16.09 -5.31
CA MET A 351 10.08 -17.54 -5.45
C MET A 351 9.68 -17.94 -6.88
N LEU A 352 8.57 -17.40 -7.39
CA LEU A 352 8.14 -17.62 -8.79
C LEU A 352 9.20 -17.21 -9.81
N GLN A 353 9.94 -16.13 -9.57
CA GLN A 353 10.99 -15.65 -10.47
C GLN A 353 12.23 -16.55 -10.46
N ASN A 354 12.50 -17.23 -9.35
CA ASN A 354 13.63 -18.15 -9.21
C ASN A 354 13.30 -19.58 -9.65
N ASP A 355 12.02 -19.92 -9.80
CA ASP A 355 11.59 -21.23 -10.25
C ASP A 355 11.85 -21.37 -11.77
N PRO A 356 12.68 -22.36 -12.19
CA PRO A 356 13.00 -22.55 -13.60
C PRO A 356 11.82 -23.00 -14.46
N ASP A 357 10.82 -23.64 -13.87
CA ASP A 357 9.63 -24.18 -14.52
C ASP A 357 8.47 -23.18 -14.58
N CYS A 358 8.59 -22.08 -13.82
CA CYS A 358 7.58 -21.03 -13.77
C CYS A 358 7.38 -20.35 -15.13
N PRO A 359 6.13 -20.21 -15.61
CA PRO A 359 5.81 -19.62 -16.91
C PRO A 359 5.99 -18.10 -16.97
N LEU A 360 6.38 -17.45 -15.88
CA LEU A 360 6.67 -16.01 -15.87
C LEU A 360 7.89 -15.68 -16.72
N GLU A 361 7.74 -14.70 -17.60
CA GLU A 361 8.87 -14.19 -18.37
C GLU A 361 9.92 -13.59 -17.44
N ARG A 362 11.15 -14.12 -17.46
CA ARG A 362 12.23 -13.70 -16.55
C ARG A 362 12.60 -12.22 -16.69
N LYS A 363 12.65 -11.72 -17.93
CA LYS A 363 12.99 -10.31 -18.23
C LYS A 363 11.76 -9.43 -18.39
N ARG A 364 10.79 -9.59 -17.52
CA ARG A 364 9.61 -8.71 -17.49
C ARG A 364 9.81 -7.53 -16.54
N LEU A 365 9.15 -6.43 -16.85
CA LEU A 365 8.94 -5.38 -15.87
C LEU A 365 7.84 -5.82 -14.91
N ILE A 366 8.15 -5.78 -13.62
CA ILE A 366 7.15 -5.97 -12.56
C ILE A 366 6.85 -4.63 -11.91
N ARG A 367 5.60 -4.43 -11.57
CA ARG A 367 5.14 -3.25 -10.86
C ARG A 367 4.59 -3.65 -9.51
N PHE A 368 5.07 -3.01 -8.44
CA PHE A 368 4.45 -3.07 -7.13
C PHE A 368 3.74 -1.76 -6.85
N ALA A 369 2.50 -1.85 -6.37
CA ALA A 369 1.70 -0.71 -5.99
C ALA A 369 1.42 -0.73 -4.51
N ILE A 370 1.40 0.46 -3.93
CA ILE A 370 1.02 0.70 -2.54
C ILE A 370 -0.19 1.61 -2.48
N SER A 371 -1.03 1.40 -1.49
CA SER A 371 -2.11 2.33 -1.17
C SER A 371 -2.35 2.37 0.33
N GLY A 372 -2.91 3.45 0.81
CA GLY A 372 -3.21 3.60 2.22
C GLY A 372 -4.05 4.83 2.53
N MET A 373 -4.50 4.89 3.78
CA MET A 373 -5.18 6.05 4.35
C MET A 373 -4.23 6.82 5.27
N LYS A 374 -4.25 8.13 5.16
CA LYS A 374 -3.59 9.03 6.11
C LYS A 374 -4.58 9.35 7.23
N TYR A 375 -4.32 8.79 8.40
CA TYR A 375 -5.13 9.07 9.60
C TYR A 375 -4.60 10.28 10.35
N GLY A 376 -5.50 10.93 11.11
CA GLY A 376 -5.16 11.93 12.12
C GLY A 376 -4.57 11.30 13.39
N ASP A 377 -4.44 12.12 14.44
CA ASP A 377 -3.92 11.64 15.73
C ASP A 377 -4.76 10.47 16.26
N LYS A 378 -4.09 9.42 16.72
CA LYS A 378 -4.69 8.19 17.27
C LYS A 378 -5.70 7.51 16.33
N ASP A 379 -5.52 7.67 15.02
CA ASP A 379 -6.42 7.15 13.99
C ASP A 379 -7.87 7.69 14.08
N PHE A 380 -8.06 8.89 14.63
CA PHE A 380 -9.39 9.38 14.97
C PHE A 380 -10.24 9.81 13.76
N PHE A 381 -9.60 10.09 12.62
CA PHE A 381 -10.28 10.45 11.37
C PHE A 381 -9.35 10.21 10.18
N VAL A 382 -9.94 10.01 9.01
CA VAL A 382 -9.21 9.88 7.76
C VAL A 382 -8.98 11.28 7.16
N ASN A 383 -7.71 11.68 7.04
CA ASN A 383 -7.34 12.95 6.41
C ASN A 383 -7.33 12.87 4.89
N ASP A 384 -6.77 11.76 4.36
CA ASP A 384 -6.54 11.60 2.93
C ASP A 384 -6.30 10.12 2.59
N SER A 385 -6.37 9.79 1.31
CA SER A 385 -5.91 8.52 0.75
C SER A 385 -4.77 8.78 -0.22
N PHE A 386 -3.85 7.84 -0.31
CA PHE A 386 -2.71 7.96 -1.21
C PHE A 386 -2.41 6.62 -1.89
N SER A 387 -1.74 6.72 -3.01
CA SER A 387 -1.17 5.56 -3.71
C SER A 387 0.13 5.95 -4.39
N ASP A 388 1.01 4.98 -4.55
CA ASP A 388 2.23 5.09 -5.34
C ASP A 388 2.57 3.73 -5.93
N SER A 389 3.51 3.67 -6.87
CA SER A 389 3.95 2.41 -7.46
C SER A 389 5.39 2.48 -7.91
N LEU A 390 6.06 1.33 -7.96
CA LEU A 390 7.43 1.22 -8.40
C LEU A 390 7.54 0.08 -9.42
N THR A 391 8.18 0.37 -10.57
CA THR A 391 8.37 -0.59 -11.66
C THR A 391 9.86 -0.82 -11.86
N PHE A 392 10.26 -2.09 -11.96
CA PHE A 392 11.63 -2.50 -12.22
C PHE A 392 11.69 -3.88 -12.88
N GLN A 393 12.87 -4.33 -13.31
CA GLN A 393 13.06 -5.67 -13.88
C GLN A 393 12.82 -6.74 -12.80
N ALA A 394 11.96 -7.72 -13.06
CA ALA A 394 11.64 -8.80 -12.12
C ALA A 394 12.88 -9.59 -11.67
N THR A 395 13.91 -9.68 -12.53
CA THR A 395 15.22 -10.26 -12.22
C THR A 395 15.96 -9.60 -11.05
N LEU A 396 15.57 -8.35 -10.67
CA LEU A 396 16.09 -7.71 -9.45
C LEU A 396 15.62 -8.40 -8.16
N LEU A 397 14.52 -9.13 -8.18
CA LEU A 397 14.06 -9.94 -7.04
C LEU A 397 14.75 -11.29 -6.94
N GLY A 398 15.27 -11.82 -8.06
CA GLY A 398 15.93 -13.11 -8.12
C GLY A 398 17.39 -13.08 -7.64
N GLU A 399 18.07 -14.22 -7.75
CA GLU A 399 19.48 -14.38 -7.31
C GLU A 399 20.42 -13.37 -7.97
N LEU A 400 20.22 -13.08 -9.26
CA LEU A 400 21.03 -12.09 -9.99
C LEU A 400 20.85 -10.67 -9.45
N GLY A 401 19.69 -10.37 -8.88
CA GLY A 401 19.37 -9.08 -8.28
C GLY A 401 20.04 -8.83 -6.93
N ARG A 402 20.43 -9.89 -6.20
CA ARG A 402 21.02 -9.74 -4.86
C ARG A 402 22.24 -8.83 -4.82
N ARG A 403 23.09 -8.87 -5.84
CA ARG A 403 24.26 -7.98 -5.96
C ARG A 403 23.89 -6.50 -6.13
N TRP A 404 22.66 -6.19 -6.57
CA TRP A 404 22.17 -4.83 -6.81
C TRP A 404 21.55 -4.18 -5.57
N THR A 405 21.20 -4.97 -4.58
CA THR A 405 20.53 -4.51 -3.34
C THR A 405 21.33 -3.42 -2.64
N VAL A 406 22.63 -3.66 -2.40
CA VAL A 406 23.51 -2.69 -1.71
C VAL A 406 23.73 -1.43 -2.55
N PRO A 407 24.11 -1.51 -3.85
CA PRO A 407 24.23 -0.33 -4.70
C PRO A 407 22.96 0.54 -4.76
N ILE A 408 21.78 -0.07 -4.96
CA ILE A 408 20.51 0.68 -5.00
C ILE A 408 20.25 1.39 -3.66
N ARG A 409 20.43 0.69 -2.54
CA ARG A 409 20.30 1.28 -1.20
C ARG A 409 21.26 2.45 -1.00
N ASP A 410 22.51 2.31 -1.40
CA ASP A 410 23.53 3.35 -1.27
C ASP A 410 23.19 4.58 -2.10
N GLU A 411 22.65 4.41 -3.32
CA GLU A 411 22.20 5.54 -4.14
C GLU A 411 20.96 6.23 -3.54
N ILE A 412 20.03 5.50 -2.92
CA ILE A 412 18.94 6.08 -2.15
C ILE A 412 19.49 6.92 -0.99
N GLY A 413 20.45 6.37 -0.24
CA GLY A 413 21.11 7.09 0.85
C GLY A 413 21.84 8.36 0.36
N ARG A 414 22.47 8.32 -0.83
CA ARG A 414 23.05 9.53 -1.45
C ARG A 414 22.00 10.56 -1.83
N CYS A 415 20.84 10.15 -2.34
CA CYS A 415 19.72 11.05 -2.59
C CYS A 415 19.25 11.75 -1.31
N GLU A 416 19.17 11.03 -0.19
CA GLU A 416 18.82 11.62 1.11
C GLU A 416 19.85 12.64 1.59
N GLN A 417 21.14 12.33 1.43
CA GLN A 417 22.22 13.28 1.75
C GLN A 417 22.20 14.50 0.83
N ALA A 418 21.90 14.33 -0.47
CA ALA A 418 21.75 15.44 -1.41
C ALA A 418 20.55 16.33 -1.02
N ALA A 419 19.43 15.75 -0.61
CA ALA A 419 18.28 16.49 -0.09
C ALA A 419 18.66 17.33 1.13
N GLN A 420 19.50 16.79 2.05
CA GLN A 420 20.01 17.56 3.19
C GLN A 420 20.92 18.72 2.73
N CYS A 421 21.76 18.51 1.72
CA CYS A 421 22.58 19.58 1.15
C CYS A 421 21.72 20.72 0.56
N VAL A 422 20.66 20.36 -0.18
CA VAL A 422 19.71 21.32 -0.76
C VAL A 422 18.93 22.07 0.32
N GLY A 423 18.41 21.34 1.32
CA GLY A 423 17.72 21.94 2.46
C GLY A 423 18.60 22.90 3.25
N ARG A 424 19.89 22.53 3.45
CA ARG A 424 20.86 23.38 4.11
C ARG A 424 21.14 24.65 3.30
N LEU A 425 21.29 24.55 1.97
CA LEU A 425 21.43 25.73 1.10
C LEU A 425 20.25 26.68 1.29
N ALA A 426 19.00 26.19 1.22
CA ALA A 426 17.81 26.98 1.42
C ALA A 426 17.78 27.72 2.76
N TRP A 427 18.12 27.01 3.82
CA TRP A 427 18.19 27.58 5.15
C TRP A 427 19.29 28.65 5.28
N GLU A 428 20.50 28.41 4.74
CA GLU A 428 21.59 29.40 4.74
C GLU A 428 21.25 30.65 3.91
N LEU A 429 20.50 30.49 2.78
CA LEU A 429 19.99 31.60 1.98
C LEU A 429 18.94 32.41 2.74
N SER A 430 18.04 31.78 3.46
CA SER A 430 17.07 32.43 4.34
C SER A 430 17.75 33.27 5.42
N LEU A 431 18.74 32.69 6.11
CA LEU A 431 19.56 33.42 7.09
C LEU A 431 20.31 34.60 6.46
N ALA A 432 20.85 34.42 5.26
CA ALA A 432 21.54 35.50 4.52
C ALA A 432 20.59 36.66 4.14
N ALA A 433 19.31 36.36 3.89
CA ALA A 433 18.28 37.37 3.66
C ALA A 433 17.77 38.04 4.95
N GLY A 434 18.18 37.55 6.14
CA GLY A 434 17.72 38.06 7.44
C GLY A 434 16.43 37.39 7.95
N ASP A 435 15.96 36.38 7.28
CA ASP A 435 14.80 35.56 7.70
C ASP A 435 15.28 34.38 8.57
N LYS A 436 14.52 34.04 9.62
CA LYS A 436 14.82 32.91 10.51
C LYS A 436 13.82 31.75 10.35
N ASN A 437 13.16 31.68 9.21
CA ASN A 437 12.12 30.68 8.99
C ASN A 437 12.72 29.30 8.65
N ASP A 438 12.51 28.31 9.53
CA ASP A 438 13.02 26.94 9.36
C ASP A 438 12.26 26.14 8.29
N THR A 439 11.07 26.61 7.84
CA THR A 439 10.26 25.87 6.85
C THR A 439 10.89 25.86 5.45
N THR A 440 11.81 26.79 5.15
CA THR A 440 12.49 26.87 3.85
C THR A 440 13.32 25.61 3.55
N ALA A 441 13.97 25.03 4.56
CA ALA A 441 14.76 23.80 4.39
C ALA A 441 13.89 22.60 4.02
N GLU A 442 12.72 22.45 4.66
CA GLU A 442 11.81 21.35 4.38
C GLU A 442 11.20 21.47 2.99
N SER A 443 10.74 22.65 2.64
CA SER A 443 10.21 22.97 1.31
C SER A 443 11.22 22.67 0.20
N ALA A 444 12.50 23.00 0.42
CA ALA A 444 13.57 22.73 -0.53
C ALA A 444 13.88 21.22 -0.67
N ARG A 445 13.84 20.47 0.43
CA ARG A 445 13.98 19.01 0.39
C ARG A 445 12.84 18.37 -0.40
N THR A 446 11.60 18.79 -0.15
CA THR A 446 10.42 18.33 -0.89
C THR A 446 10.54 18.61 -2.39
N GLN A 447 10.99 19.81 -2.75
CA GLN A 447 11.21 20.19 -4.15
C GLN A 447 12.31 19.32 -4.79
N PHE A 448 13.39 19.02 -4.08
CA PHE A 448 14.45 18.14 -4.58
C PHE A 448 13.92 16.74 -4.82
N TYR A 449 13.18 16.14 -3.88
CA TYR A 449 12.60 14.82 -4.06
C TYR A 449 11.62 14.78 -5.25
N PHE A 450 10.81 15.82 -5.43
CA PHE A 450 9.96 15.94 -6.61
C PHE A 450 10.78 15.97 -7.91
N THR A 451 11.90 16.70 -7.90
CA THR A 451 12.78 16.85 -9.08
C THR A 451 13.44 15.52 -9.47
N ILE A 452 13.85 14.70 -8.52
CA ILE A 452 14.56 13.43 -8.78
C ILE A 452 13.64 12.22 -8.89
N ASP A 453 12.36 12.32 -8.55
CA ASP A 453 11.43 11.19 -8.46
C ASP A 453 11.36 10.39 -9.77
N GLN A 454 10.88 10.99 -10.83
CA GLN A 454 10.79 10.32 -12.13
C GLN A 454 12.15 9.91 -12.70
N PRO A 455 13.22 10.74 -12.63
CA PRO A 455 14.56 10.33 -13.02
C PRO A 455 15.08 9.08 -12.29
N PHE A 456 14.83 8.95 -10.97
CA PHE A 456 15.26 7.78 -10.21
C PHE A 456 14.48 6.52 -10.60
N ARG A 457 13.17 6.64 -10.76
CA ARG A 457 12.30 5.53 -11.19
C ARG A 457 12.74 4.97 -12.55
N LEU A 458 13.03 5.84 -13.50
CA LEU A 458 13.51 5.46 -14.83
C LEU A 458 14.89 4.79 -14.77
N TRP A 459 15.80 5.30 -13.93
CA TRP A 459 17.09 4.67 -13.72
C TRP A 459 16.95 3.27 -13.11
N LEU A 460 16.14 3.12 -12.05
CA LEU A 460 15.90 1.82 -11.42
C LEU A 460 15.26 0.82 -12.41
N GLN A 461 14.29 1.27 -13.19
CA GLN A 461 13.62 0.47 -14.22
C GLN A 461 14.59 0.02 -15.32
N SER A 462 15.62 0.81 -15.63
CA SER A 462 16.60 0.54 -16.68
C SER A 462 17.68 -0.47 -16.28
N ILE A 463 17.74 -0.88 -15.01
CA ILE A 463 18.76 -1.84 -14.54
C ILE A 463 18.41 -3.25 -15.04
N ASP A 464 19.29 -3.84 -15.85
CA ASP A 464 19.27 -5.25 -16.22
C ASP A 464 20.36 -5.99 -15.42
N PRO A 465 19.97 -6.79 -14.39
CA PRO A 465 20.95 -7.50 -13.57
C PRO A 465 21.85 -8.48 -14.32
N GLU A 466 21.46 -8.93 -15.50
CA GLU A 466 22.27 -9.88 -16.28
C GLU A 466 23.38 -9.20 -17.07
N THR A 467 23.11 -8.04 -17.64
CA THR A 467 23.99 -7.38 -18.61
C THR A 467 24.69 -6.16 -18.08
N ASP A 468 24.11 -5.47 -17.12
CA ASP A 468 24.65 -4.21 -16.60
C ASP A 468 25.79 -4.41 -15.59
N LYS A 469 26.72 -3.45 -15.59
CA LYS A 469 27.78 -3.35 -14.60
C LYS A 469 27.39 -2.36 -13.49
N LEU A 470 27.58 -2.79 -12.26
CA LEU A 470 27.21 -2.02 -11.06
C LEU A 470 27.79 -0.60 -11.07
N ASP A 471 29.11 -0.50 -11.32
CA ASP A 471 29.81 0.78 -11.29
C ASP A 471 29.34 1.76 -12.38
N GLU A 472 29.10 1.24 -13.62
CA GLU A 472 28.64 2.05 -14.74
C GLU A 472 27.22 2.61 -14.46
N LYS A 473 26.31 1.79 -13.94
CA LYS A 473 24.95 2.21 -13.58
C LYS A 473 24.93 3.17 -12.41
N ALA A 474 25.76 2.94 -11.40
CA ALA A 474 25.89 3.87 -10.27
C ALA A 474 26.42 5.23 -10.74
N ASP A 475 27.45 5.24 -11.60
CA ASP A 475 28.01 6.47 -12.17
C ASP A 475 27.00 7.26 -13.01
N GLU A 476 26.20 6.56 -13.83
CA GLU A 476 25.11 7.15 -14.61
C GLU A 476 24.13 7.90 -13.71
N TRP A 477 23.68 7.26 -12.63
CA TRP A 477 22.76 7.88 -11.69
C TRP A 477 23.39 9.05 -10.94
N GLN A 478 24.60 8.87 -10.41
CA GLN A 478 25.30 9.88 -9.64
C GLN A 478 25.53 11.15 -10.44
N GLU A 479 25.94 11.04 -11.72
CA GLU A 479 26.11 12.19 -12.58
C GLU A 479 24.78 12.92 -12.84
N LYS A 480 23.69 12.17 -13.03
CA LYS A 480 22.34 12.71 -13.22
C LYS A 480 21.84 13.43 -11.96
N ALA A 481 21.95 12.77 -10.80
CA ALA A 481 21.52 13.32 -9.50
C ALA A 481 22.32 14.60 -9.16
N ARG A 482 23.64 14.58 -9.40
CA ARG A 482 24.52 15.72 -9.20
C ARG A 482 24.08 16.92 -10.06
N LYS A 483 23.78 16.71 -11.36
CA LYS A 483 23.31 17.77 -12.27
C LYS A 483 21.99 18.36 -11.79
N LEU A 484 21.02 17.53 -11.44
CA LEU A 484 19.70 17.97 -10.96
C LEU A 484 19.80 18.76 -9.66
N ALA A 485 20.60 18.28 -8.69
CA ALA A 485 20.82 19.00 -7.43
C ALA A 485 21.54 20.35 -7.65
N ALA A 486 22.57 20.38 -8.50
CA ALA A 486 23.32 21.60 -8.80
C ALA A 486 22.44 22.65 -9.49
N GLU A 487 21.61 22.24 -10.44
CA GLU A 487 20.69 23.13 -11.15
C GLU A 487 19.62 23.71 -10.19
N LEU A 488 19.03 22.87 -9.33
CA LEU A 488 18.09 23.34 -8.32
C LEU A 488 18.76 24.36 -7.38
N GLY A 489 19.98 24.06 -6.89
CA GLY A 489 20.74 24.97 -6.03
C GLY A 489 21.05 26.30 -6.73
N ARG A 490 21.41 26.30 -8.03
CA ARG A 490 21.63 27.50 -8.83
C ARG A 490 20.36 28.36 -8.89
N GLN A 491 19.21 27.74 -9.21
CA GLN A 491 17.92 28.45 -9.28
C GLN A 491 17.55 29.07 -7.92
N MET A 492 17.81 28.38 -6.81
CA MET A 492 17.55 28.90 -5.47
C MET A 492 18.39 30.15 -5.17
N VAL A 493 19.66 30.14 -5.54
CA VAL A 493 20.56 31.31 -5.36
C VAL A 493 20.12 32.48 -6.23
N GLU A 494 19.76 32.26 -7.50
CA GLU A 494 19.27 33.30 -8.40
C GLU A 494 18.00 33.97 -7.88
N ARG A 495 17.15 33.23 -7.17
CA ARG A 495 15.89 33.73 -6.56
C ARG A 495 16.09 34.37 -5.18
N ALA A 496 17.26 34.26 -4.56
CA ALA A 496 17.49 34.69 -3.19
C ALA A 496 17.43 36.21 -2.94
N GLY A 497 17.46 37.03 -4.01
CA GLY A 497 17.35 38.46 -3.91
C GLY A 497 18.61 39.17 -3.36
N ASN A 498 18.66 40.50 -3.52
CA ASN A 498 19.84 41.31 -3.16
C ASN A 498 20.23 41.23 -1.68
N ALA A 499 19.25 41.15 -0.78
CA ALA A 499 19.52 41.07 0.66
C ALA A 499 20.40 39.84 1.03
N ALA A 500 20.15 38.67 0.42
CA ALA A 500 20.95 37.47 0.64
C ALA A 500 22.38 37.60 0.06
N PHE A 501 22.59 38.39 -1.00
CA PHE A 501 23.93 38.63 -1.53
C PHE A 501 24.75 39.58 -0.66
N VAL A 502 24.13 40.63 -0.09
CA VAL A 502 24.74 41.51 0.92
C VAL A 502 25.04 40.74 2.19
N GLY A 503 24.10 39.89 2.60
CA GLY A 503 24.24 39.00 3.73
C GLY A 503 23.83 39.57 5.09
N HIS A 504 23.64 38.66 6.05
CA HIS A 504 23.21 39.00 7.39
C HIS A 504 24.08 38.28 8.47
N ARG A 505 24.29 38.95 9.60
CA ARG A 505 25.05 38.41 10.73
C ARG A 505 24.08 37.73 11.71
N VAL A 506 24.32 36.44 12.01
CA VAL A 506 23.49 35.64 12.88
C VAL A 506 24.35 35.11 14.05
N GLU A 507 23.83 35.20 15.28
CA GLU A 507 24.41 34.52 16.41
C GLU A 507 24.06 33.05 16.40
N VAL A 508 25.06 32.16 16.34
CA VAL A 508 24.90 30.70 16.38
C VAL A 508 25.56 30.16 17.66
N LYS A 509 24.93 29.17 18.29
CA LYS A 509 25.51 28.46 19.44
C LYS A 509 26.66 27.58 18.97
N THR A 510 27.83 27.70 19.63
CA THR A 510 28.95 26.78 19.40
C THR A 510 28.70 25.51 20.22
N GLY A 511 28.76 24.34 19.56
CA GLY A 511 28.43 23.04 20.18
C GLY A 511 29.35 22.52 21.27
N GLY A 512 30.16 23.36 21.93
CA GLY A 512 31.23 22.94 22.83
C GLY A 512 31.06 23.29 24.31
N LYS A 513 30.52 24.40 24.68
CA LYS A 513 30.18 24.76 26.08
C LYS A 513 28.84 25.48 26.11
N LYS A 514 28.02 25.20 27.15
CA LYS A 514 26.78 25.92 27.41
C LYS A 514 27.11 27.42 27.40
N ASP A 515 26.46 28.15 26.43
CA ASP A 515 26.44 29.62 26.30
C ASP A 515 27.52 30.32 25.46
N GLU A 516 28.45 29.65 24.81
CA GLU A 516 29.29 30.35 23.83
C GLU A 516 28.51 30.58 22.51
N LYS A 517 28.27 31.86 22.19
CA LYS A 517 27.66 32.29 20.92
C LYS A 517 28.75 32.84 19.99
N LYS A 518 28.70 32.45 18.73
CA LYS A 518 29.56 33.00 17.68
C LYS A 518 28.72 33.73 16.65
N THR A 519 29.13 34.95 16.29
CA THR A 519 28.48 35.66 15.17
C THR A 519 29.06 35.18 13.85
N VAL A 520 28.19 34.68 12.97
CA VAL A 520 28.54 34.19 11.63
C VAL A 520 27.85 35.07 10.58
N LEU A 521 28.61 35.49 9.57
CA LEU A 521 28.04 36.18 8.39
C LEU A 521 27.61 35.12 7.38
N TYR A 522 26.31 35.12 7.07
CA TYR A 522 25.72 34.33 5.98
C TYR A 522 25.56 35.20 4.75
N THR A 523 25.97 34.71 3.59
CA THR A 523 25.80 35.33 2.28
C THR A 523 25.46 34.27 1.23
N ALA A 524 24.71 34.61 0.19
CA ALA A 524 24.33 33.69 -0.88
C ALA A 524 25.56 33.05 -1.58
N PRO A 525 26.65 33.79 -1.93
CA PRO A 525 27.84 33.17 -2.50
C PRO A 525 28.51 32.15 -1.58
N LYS A 526 28.57 32.42 -0.26
CA LYS A 526 29.17 31.49 0.72
C LYS A 526 28.34 30.25 0.88
N ALA A 527 27.02 30.38 0.99
CA ALA A 527 26.08 29.27 1.07
C ALA A 527 26.17 28.38 -0.19
N TYR A 528 26.21 28.98 -1.36
CA TYR A 528 26.31 28.25 -2.61
C TYR A 528 27.65 27.52 -2.78
N ASN A 529 28.78 28.17 -2.43
CA ASN A 529 30.09 27.52 -2.46
C ASN A 529 30.16 26.32 -1.50
N SER A 530 29.58 26.45 -0.29
CA SER A 530 29.48 25.36 0.69
C SER A 530 28.61 24.20 0.13
N PHE A 531 27.50 24.53 -0.49
CA PHE A 531 26.64 23.56 -1.14
C PHE A 531 27.36 22.79 -2.27
N LEU A 532 28.01 23.49 -3.18
CA LEU A 532 28.77 22.88 -4.29
C LEU A 532 29.92 22.00 -3.78
N TYR A 533 30.61 22.43 -2.72
CA TYR A 533 31.66 21.64 -2.10
C TYR A 533 31.11 20.31 -1.54
N ASN A 534 30.00 20.36 -0.78
CA ASN A 534 29.38 19.18 -0.21
C ASN A 534 28.82 18.26 -1.30
N LEU A 535 28.22 18.81 -2.35
CA LEU A 535 27.70 18.05 -3.47
C LEU A 535 28.81 17.34 -4.26
N ARG A 536 29.97 17.98 -4.45
CA ARG A 536 31.15 17.33 -5.08
C ARG A 536 31.73 16.22 -4.21
N LYS A 537 31.68 16.37 -2.88
CA LYS A 537 32.12 15.34 -1.96
C LYS A 537 31.19 14.13 -1.95
N LEU A 538 29.89 14.38 -2.10
CA LEU A 538 28.88 13.34 -2.17
C LEU A 538 28.90 12.57 -3.50
N TYR A 539 29.11 13.29 -4.60
CA TYR A 539 29.19 12.79 -5.98
C TYR A 539 30.55 13.20 -6.59
N PRO A 540 31.65 12.49 -6.25
CA PRO A 540 32.97 12.81 -6.77
C PRO A 540 33.01 12.58 -8.30
N LYS A 541 33.66 13.49 -9.04
CA LYS A 541 33.97 13.22 -10.43
C LYS A 541 35.05 12.15 -10.47
N LYS A 542 34.83 11.06 -11.20
CA LYS A 542 35.92 10.16 -11.57
C LYS A 542 36.86 10.88 -12.54
N GLU A 543 38.13 11.00 -12.17
CA GLU A 543 39.19 11.44 -13.10
C GLU A 543 39.36 10.34 -14.14
N GLY A 544 38.89 10.53 -15.37
CA GLY A 544 39.08 9.53 -16.43
C GLY A 544 38.14 9.58 -17.63
N GLY A 545 37.33 10.60 -17.79
CA GLY A 545 36.61 10.86 -19.03
C GLY A 545 37.25 12.04 -19.79
N THR A 546 38.23 11.80 -20.60
CA THR A 546 38.66 12.74 -21.63
C THR A 546 37.48 13.07 -22.53
N ALA A 547 37.29 14.35 -22.77
CA ALA A 547 36.24 15.05 -23.51
C ALA A 547 35.83 14.39 -24.84
#